data_0cdc9030fae7c79f0f3cc611c8e8075c
#
_entry.id   0cdc9030fae7c79f0f3cc611c8e8075c
#
_cell.length_a   1.000
_cell.length_b   1.000
_cell.length_c   1.000
_cell.angle_alpha   90.00
_cell.angle_beta   90.00
_cell.angle_gamma   90.00
#
_symmetry.space_group_name_H-M   'P 1'
#
loop_
_entity.id
_entity.type
_entity.pdbx_description
1 polymer ?
#
loop_
_entity_poly.entity_id
_entity_poly.type
_entity_poly.pdbx_seq_one_letter_code
_entity_poly.pdbx_strand_id
1 'polypeptide(L)'
;MTTVSTSAADQVRSAFDFTVDKFPLSGPDGMRTPWYAMFRSDTSEVVGEGSVTDRYTPHQTEDVIALVDACESVFDEASQVKTHFRNGHYVSVAPSDDYRRSIYGSRDNIFPRLIIRGGYDRSAFNVTLGIYRDACQNLAMLRSVTETYQSIRHTSGLRFAMDELVAQFQTLKDGWQTLENLVHGMQSAEVSMVDFL
;
A
#
# COMPACT_ATOMS: atom_id res chain seq x y z
N MET A 1 -24.67 -7.25 -21.40
CA MET A 1 -24.43 -7.43 -19.95
C MET A 1 -23.36 -6.42 -19.57
N THR A 2 -23.72 -5.35 -18.90
CA THR A 2 -22.74 -4.35 -18.42
C THR A 2 -22.12 -4.94 -17.16
N THR A 3 -20.89 -5.42 -17.25
CA THR A 3 -20.09 -5.75 -16.06
C THR A 3 -19.89 -4.44 -15.29
N VAL A 4 -20.55 -4.30 -14.15
CA VAL A 4 -20.24 -3.21 -13.23
C VAL A 4 -18.84 -3.51 -12.72
N SER A 5 -17.88 -2.69 -13.10
CA SER A 5 -16.52 -2.75 -12.54
C SER A 5 -16.65 -2.44 -11.04
N THR A 6 -16.19 -3.32 -10.20
CA THR A 6 -16.15 -3.11 -8.74
C THR A 6 -14.88 -2.33 -8.44
N SER A 7 -14.99 -1.15 -7.82
CA SER A 7 -13.82 -0.34 -7.47
C SER A 7 -12.82 -1.11 -6.61
N ALA A 8 -11.56 -0.68 -6.61
CA ALA A 8 -10.55 -1.28 -5.74
C ALA A 8 -10.93 -1.14 -4.26
N ALA A 9 -11.51 -0.02 -3.88
CA ALA A 9 -12.02 0.22 -2.54
C ALA A 9 -13.11 -0.78 -2.14
N ASP A 10 -14.06 -1.08 -3.04
CA ASP A 10 -15.12 -2.07 -2.77
C ASP A 10 -14.54 -3.49 -2.65
N GLN A 11 -13.53 -3.82 -3.44
CA GLN A 11 -12.82 -5.09 -3.32
C GLN A 11 -12.12 -5.23 -1.97
N VAL A 12 -11.47 -4.17 -1.50
CA VAL A 12 -10.81 -4.11 -0.18
C VAL A 12 -11.86 -4.22 0.92
N ARG A 13 -12.97 -3.47 0.84
CA ARG A 13 -14.07 -3.53 1.80
C ARG A 13 -14.66 -4.93 1.89
N SER A 14 -14.91 -5.57 0.77
CA SER A 14 -15.42 -6.94 0.72
C SER A 14 -14.45 -7.98 1.28
N ALA A 15 -13.15 -7.75 1.15
CA ALA A 15 -12.12 -8.67 1.66
C ALA A 15 -11.90 -8.52 3.17
N PHE A 16 -12.19 -7.35 3.74
CA PHE A 16 -11.89 -6.99 5.13
C PHE A 16 -13.10 -6.36 5.82
N ASP A 17 -14.28 -6.99 5.71
CA ASP A 17 -15.52 -6.51 6.34
C ASP A 17 -15.52 -6.78 7.86
N PHE A 18 -14.55 -6.18 8.56
CA PHE A 18 -14.42 -6.27 10.01
C PHE A 18 -13.66 -5.07 10.58
N THR A 19 -13.82 -4.83 11.88
CA THR A 19 -12.99 -3.92 12.66
C THR A 19 -12.02 -4.68 13.55
N VAL A 20 -10.99 -3.99 14.02
CA VAL A 20 -10.04 -4.53 14.99
C VAL A 20 -10.07 -3.67 16.25
N ASP A 21 -10.45 -4.30 17.35
CA ASP A 21 -10.66 -3.63 18.62
C ASP A 21 -9.65 -4.09 19.69
N LYS A 22 -9.30 -3.18 20.61
CA LYS A 22 -8.43 -3.47 21.75
C LYS A 22 -9.25 -3.91 22.94
N PHE A 23 -8.85 -5.02 23.55
CA PHE A 23 -9.42 -5.49 24.81
C PHE A 23 -8.35 -5.62 25.88
N PRO A 24 -8.59 -5.12 27.12
CA PRO A 24 -7.63 -5.19 28.20
C PRO A 24 -7.36 -6.64 28.59
N LEU A 25 -6.10 -6.95 28.82
CA LEU A 25 -5.70 -8.24 29.41
C LEU A 25 -5.72 -8.15 30.93
N SER A 26 -6.30 -9.18 31.55
CA SER A 26 -6.28 -9.34 32.98
C SER A 26 -5.20 -10.32 33.42
N GLY A 27 -4.53 -10.00 34.51
CA GLY A 27 -3.64 -10.93 35.19
C GLY A 27 -4.42 -11.94 36.06
N PRO A 28 -3.71 -12.75 36.87
CA PRO A 28 -4.32 -13.61 37.87
C PRO A 28 -5.28 -12.84 38.73
N ASP A 29 -6.40 -13.48 39.12
CA ASP A 29 -7.44 -12.91 40.01
C ASP A 29 -8.12 -11.63 39.47
N GLY A 30 -8.09 -11.41 38.15
CA GLY A 30 -8.72 -10.26 37.51
C GLY A 30 -7.93 -8.95 37.64
N MET A 31 -6.69 -9.02 38.08
CA MET A 31 -5.83 -7.83 38.20
C MET A 31 -5.66 -7.15 36.84
N ARG A 32 -5.87 -5.84 36.80
CA ARG A 32 -5.66 -5.04 35.58
C ARG A 32 -4.19 -5.04 35.17
N THR A 33 -3.93 -5.28 33.90
CA THR A 33 -2.60 -5.12 33.32
C THR A 33 -2.57 -3.88 32.40
N PRO A 34 -1.40 -3.32 32.09
CA PRO A 34 -1.28 -2.24 31.11
C PRO A 34 -1.34 -2.74 29.65
N TRP A 35 -1.67 -4.00 29.45
CA TRP A 35 -1.61 -4.68 28.16
C TRP A 35 -2.99 -4.95 27.59
N TYR A 36 -3.07 -4.92 26.27
CA TYR A 36 -4.27 -5.16 25.47
C TYR A 36 -3.97 -6.20 24.41
N ALA A 37 -4.92 -7.09 24.14
CA ALA A 37 -4.97 -7.90 22.94
C ALA A 37 -5.88 -7.25 21.90
N MET A 38 -5.67 -7.56 20.64
CA MET A 38 -6.50 -7.08 19.55
C MET A 38 -7.31 -8.24 18.99
N PHE A 39 -8.57 -7.96 18.67
CA PHE A 39 -9.51 -8.95 18.18
C PHE A 39 -10.23 -8.44 16.93
N ARG A 40 -10.52 -9.34 16.02
CA ARG A 40 -11.43 -9.09 14.91
C ARG A 40 -12.87 -9.09 15.40
N SER A 41 -13.68 -8.17 14.91
CA SER A 41 -15.10 -8.06 15.28
C SER A 41 -15.95 -9.21 14.74
N ASP A 42 -15.59 -9.78 13.59
CA ASP A 42 -16.36 -10.82 12.89
C ASP A 42 -16.12 -12.23 13.45
N THR A 43 -14.87 -12.56 13.78
CA THR A 43 -14.51 -13.92 14.26
C THR A 43 -14.19 -13.99 15.74
N SER A 44 -14.01 -12.87 16.39
CA SER A 44 -13.50 -12.78 17.77
C SER A 44 -12.11 -13.41 17.95
N GLU A 45 -11.37 -13.62 16.87
CA GLU A 45 -10.01 -14.14 16.93
C GLU A 45 -9.02 -13.04 17.30
N VAL A 46 -8.00 -13.43 18.05
CA VAL A 46 -6.86 -12.55 18.34
C VAL A 46 -6.07 -12.29 17.05
N VAL A 47 -5.79 -11.02 16.77
CA VAL A 47 -4.95 -10.63 15.66
C VAL A 47 -3.63 -10.06 16.16
N GLY A 48 -2.59 -10.33 15.37
CA GLY A 48 -1.23 -9.95 15.73
C GLY A 48 -0.57 -10.90 16.73
N GLU A 49 0.74 -10.77 16.85
CA GLU A 49 1.54 -11.55 17.78
C GLU A 49 1.88 -10.70 19.01
N GLY A 50 1.25 -11.00 20.13
CA GLY A 50 1.51 -10.36 21.42
C GLY A 50 0.52 -9.28 21.81
N SER A 51 0.86 -8.57 22.88
CA SER A 51 0.04 -7.52 23.49
C SER A 51 0.55 -6.13 23.12
N VAL A 52 -0.33 -5.15 23.14
CA VAL A 52 -0.02 -3.73 22.91
C VAL A 52 -0.35 -2.90 24.16
N THR A 53 0.08 -1.66 24.19
CA THR A 53 -0.26 -0.72 25.25
C THR A 53 -1.53 0.05 24.93
N ASP A 54 -2.02 0.82 25.90
CA ASP A 54 -3.16 1.74 25.73
C ASP A 54 -2.95 2.78 24.63
N ARG A 55 -1.69 3.18 24.40
CA ARG A 55 -1.31 4.18 23.38
C ARG A 55 -1.35 3.65 21.94
N TYR A 56 -1.41 2.33 21.77
CA TYR A 56 -1.50 1.74 20.45
C TYR A 56 -2.87 2.03 19.83
N THR A 57 -2.89 2.57 18.63
CA THR A 57 -4.10 2.81 17.84
C THR A 57 -4.12 1.81 16.69
N PRO A 58 -5.01 0.82 16.68
CA PRO A 58 -5.13 -0.08 15.54
C PRO A 58 -5.64 0.70 14.32
N HIS A 59 -5.01 0.47 13.17
CA HIS A 59 -5.58 0.92 11.91
C HIS A 59 -6.81 0.09 11.58
N GLN A 60 -7.73 0.66 10.82
CA GLN A 60 -8.97 0.01 10.41
C GLN A 60 -8.98 -0.22 8.90
N THR A 61 -9.91 -1.03 8.42
CA THR A 61 -10.14 -1.23 6.99
C THR A 61 -10.42 0.09 6.27
N GLU A 62 -11.15 1.01 6.90
CA GLU A 62 -11.43 2.33 6.33
C GLU A 62 -10.17 3.19 6.12
N ASP A 63 -9.17 3.04 6.97
CA ASP A 63 -7.88 3.71 6.78
C ASP A 63 -7.16 3.17 5.52
N VAL A 64 -7.27 1.87 5.26
CA VAL A 64 -6.72 1.24 4.05
C VAL A 64 -7.49 1.66 2.81
N ILE A 65 -8.82 1.70 2.89
CA ILE A 65 -9.71 2.14 1.80
C ILE A 65 -9.41 3.58 1.40
N ALA A 66 -9.23 4.48 2.36
CA ALA A 66 -8.90 5.88 2.07
C ALA A 66 -7.61 6.03 1.23
N LEU A 67 -6.60 5.19 1.47
CA LEU A 67 -5.37 5.19 0.67
C LEU A 67 -5.59 4.61 -0.73
N VAL A 68 -6.45 3.60 -0.87
CA VAL A 68 -6.79 3.02 -2.17
C VAL A 68 -7.59 4.00 -3.01
N ASP A 69 -8.59 4.66 -2.43
CA ASP A 69 -9.37 5.70 -3.09
C ASP A 69 -8.49 6.87 -3.55
N ALA A 70 -7.55 7.30 -2.71
CA ALA A 70 -6.59 8.33 -3.07
C ALA A 70 -5.69 7.88 -4.25
N CYS A 71 -5.29 6.63 -4.30
CA CYS A 71 -4.54 6.09 -5.42
C CYS A 71 -5.38 6.10 -6.71
N GLU A 72 -6.63 5.62 -6.67
CA GLU A 72 -7.53 5.62 -7.82
C GLU A 72 -7.90 7.03 -8.29
N SER A 73 -8.02 8.00 -7.37
CA SER A 73 -8.29 9.40 -7.73
C SER A 73 -7.16 10.05 -8.53
N VAL A 74 -5.94 9.57 -8.36
CA VAL A 74 -4.74 10.13 -8.99
C VAL A 74 -4.32 9.33 -10.23
N PHE A 75 -4.45 8.00 -10.19
CA PHE A 75 -3.97 7.08 -11.22
C PHE A 75 -5.10 6.32 -11.94
N ASP A 76 -6.32 6.85 -11.89
CA ASP A 76 -7.52 6.26 -12.48
C ASP A 76 -7.86 4.87 -11.89
N GLU A 77 -8.90 4.23 -12.39
CA GLU A 77 -9.41 2.96 -11.88
C GLU A 77 -8.35 1.86 -11.91
N ALA A 78 -8.22 1.13 -10.82
CA ALA A 78 -7.22 0.09 -10.68
C ALA A 78 -7.47 -1.09 -11.64
N SER A 79 -6.42 -1.50 -12.35
CA SER A 79 -6.45 -2.69 -13.22
C SER A 79 -6.32 -4.00 -12.43
N GLN A 80 -5.72 -3.97 -11.27
CA GLN A 80 -5.51 -5.14 -10.44
C GLN A 80 -5.45 -4.80 -8.95
N VAL A 81 -6.23 -5.52 -8.15
CA VAL A 81 -6.20 -5.48 -6.69
C VAL A 81 -5.88 -6.86 -6.14
N LYS A 82 -4.97 -6.91 -5.17
CA LYS A 82 -4.67 -8.13 -4.40
C LYS A 82 -4.78 -7.81 -2.92
N THR A 83 -5.54 -8.62 -2.21
CA THR A 83 -5.76 -8.49 -0.77
C THR A 83 -5.34 -9.76 -0.07
N HIS A 84 -4.78 -9.64 1.12
CA HIS A 84 -4.48 -10.76 1.99
C HIS A 84 -4.49 -10.29 3.44
N PHE A 85 -5.01 -11.13 4.34
CA PHE A 85 -4.98 -10.89 5.78
C PHE A 85 -4.33 -12.07 6.49
N ARG A 86 -3.26 -11.78 7.25
CA ARG A 86 -2.59 -12.77 8.10
C ARG A 86 -2.11 -12.11 9.36
N ASN A 87 -2.27 -11.58 10.21
CA ASN A 87 -1.81 -10.74 11.32
C ASN A 87 -1.88 -9.26 10.98
N GLY A 88 -2.51 -8.91 9.87
CA GLY A 88 -2.66 -7.54 9.42
C GLY A 88 -3.08 -7.46 7.97
N HIS A 89 -3.41 -6.26 7.52
CA HIS A 89 -3.81 -5.99 6.17
C HIS A 89 -2.60 -6.00 5.21
N TYR A 90 -2.75 -6.68 4.10
CA TYR A 90 -1.91 -6.52 2.93
C TYR A 90 -2.79 -6.19 1.73
N VAL A 91 -2.55 -5.06 1.12
CA VAL A 91 -3.22 -4.63 -0.11
C VAL A 91 -2.19 -4.21 -1.13
N SER A 92 -2.36 -4.65 -2.35
CA SER A 92 -1.53 -4.25 -3.48
C SER A 92 -2.43 -3.86 -4.63
N VAL A 93 -2.32 -2.60 -5.06
CA VAL A 93 -3.12 -1.99 -6.12
C VAL A 93 -2.19 -1.63 -7.27
N ALA A 94 -2.48 -2.14 -8.47
CA ALA A 94 -1.93 -1.64 -9.71
C ALA A 94 -2.94 -0.68 -10.32
N PRO A 95 -2.57 0.57 -10.60
CA PRO A 95 -3.43 1.51 -11.32
C PRO A 95 -3.83 1.01 -12.71
N SER A 96 -4.56 1.84 -13.45
CA SER A 96 -4.99 1.55 -14.82
C SER A 96 -3.83 1.06 -15.69
N ASP A 97 -4.14 0.16 -16.61
CA ASP A 97 -3.16 -0.33 -17.59
C ASP A 97 -2.64 0.79 -18.51
N ASP A 98 -3.31 1.94 -18.55
CA ASP A 98 -2.84 3.14 -19.23
C ASP A 98 -1.51 3.69 -18.68
N TYR A 99 -1.15 3.30 -17.47
CA TYR A 99 0.15 3.60 -16.85
C TYR A 99 1.20 2.52 -17.07
N ARG A 100 0.93 1.48 -17.87
CA ARG A 100 1.94 0.50 -18.26
C ARG A 100 2.81 1.02 -19.38
N ARG A 101 4.12 0.89 -19.25
CA ARG A 101 5.10 1.30 -20.25
C ARG A 101 6.04 0.16 -20.53
N SER A 102 6.20 -0.17 -21.81
CA SER A 102 7.18 -1.16 -22.26
C SER A 102 8.59 -0.60 -22.16
N ILE A 103 9.51 -1.41 -21.66
CA ILE A 103 10.93 -1.08 -21.63
C ILE A 103 11.59 -1.67 -22.89
N TYR A 104 12.28 -0.85 -23.66
CA TYR A 104 13.03 -1.26 -24.86
C TYR A 104 12.23 -2.09 -25.89
N GLY A 105 10.93 -1.80 -26.06
CA GLY A 105 10.08 -2.55 -26.97
C GLY A 105 9.91 -4.04 -26.63
N SER A 106 10.33 -4.44 -25.44
CA SER A 106 10.20 -5.80 -24.93
C SER A 106 8.80 -6.05 -24.37
N ARG A 107 8.50 -7.32 -24.04
CA ARG A 107 7.30 -7.68 -23.27
C ARG A 107 7.39 -7.29 -21.78
N ASP A 108 8.49 -6.67 -21.39
CA ASP A 108 8.76 -6.24 -20.03
C ASP A 108 8.22 -4.83 -19.82
N ASN A 109 7.28 -4.71 -18.90
CA ASN A 109 6.62 -3.44 -18.62
C ASN A 109 6.99 -2.94 -17.24
N ILE A 110 7.00 -1.61 -17.10
CA ILE A 110 6.99 -0.91 -15.83
C ILE A 110 5.63 -0.27 -15.60
N PHE A 111 5.21 -0.18 -14.36
CA PHE A 111 3.96 0.46 -13.96
C PHE A 111 4.01 0.86 -12.49
N PRO A 112 3.26 1.91 -12.07
CA PRO A 112 3.14 2.27 -10.67
C PRO A 112 2.39 1.19 -9.90
N ARG A 113 2.70 1.02 -8.61
CA ARG A 113 1.99 0.11 -7.72
C ARG A 113 1.97 0.64 -6.30
N LEU A 114 0.77 0.66 -5.71
CA LEU A 114 0.57 0.92 -4.30
C LEU A 114 0.64 -0.41 -3.53
N ILE A 115 1.42 -0.43 -2.45
CA ILE A 115 1.43 -1.54 -1.50
C ILE A 115 1.20 -0.99 -0.09
N ILE A 116 0.19 -1.53 0.57
CA ILE A 116 -0.14 -1.23 1.96
C ILE A 116 0.12 -2.48 2.79
N ARG A 117 0.84 -2.33 3.88
CA ARG A 117 1.09 -3.38 4.87
C ARG A 117 0.84 -2.82 6.26
N GLY A 118 -0.21 -3.29 6.89
CA GLY A 118 -0.56 -2.90 8.25
C GLY A 118 -0.61 -4.12 9.16
N GLY A 119 0.40 -4.31 10.00
CA GLY A 119 0.42 -5.37 10.99
C GLY A 119 -0.17 -4.94 12.33
N TYR A 120 -0.64 -5.91 13.12
CA TYR A 120 -1.10 -5.72 14.49
C TYR A 120 -0.11 -6.28 15.53
N ASP A 121 1.09 -6.58 15.08
CA ASP A 121 2.21 -7.18 15.84
C ASP A 121 3.23 -6.15 16.32
N ARG A 122 2.83 -4.90 16.51
CA ARG A 122 3.67 -3.72 16.80
C ARG A 122 4.53 -3.26 15.62
N SER A 123 4.46 -3.91 14.47
CA SER A 123 5.07 -3.38 13.26
C SER A 123 4.39 -2.05 12.89
N ALA A 124 5.13 -1.21 12.19
CA ALA A 124 4.57 0.03 11.68
C ALA A 124 3.59 -0.25 10.53
N PHE A 125 2.64 0.64 10.34
CA PHE A 125 1.83 0.68 9.13
C PHE A 125 2.67 1.24 7.99
N ASN A 126 2.88 0.44 6.97
CA ASN A 126 3.78 0.77 5.88
C ASN A 126 2.99 0.97 4.59
N VAL A 127 3.23 2.08 3.94
CA VAL A 127 2.69 2.39 2.62
C VAL A 127 3.83 2.65 1.66
N THR A 128 3.81 1.98 0.53
CA THR A 128 4.80 2.14 -0.53
C THR A 128 4.07 2.39 -1.84
N LEU A 129 4.33 3.51 -2.47
CA LEU A 129 3.99 3.71 -3.87
C LEU A 129 5.31 3.70 -4.65
N GLY A 130 5.45 2.77 -5.54
CA GLY A 130 6.70 2.54 -6.27
C GLY A 130 6.43 2.05 -7.68
N ILE A 131 7.51 1.81 -8.41
CA ILE A 131 7.47 1.32 -9.77
C ILE A 131 7.78 -0.16 -9.77
N TYR A 132 6.90 -0.92 -10.41
CA TYR A 132 7.06 -2.35 -10.63
C TYR A 132 7.51 -2.65 -12.05
N ARG A 133 8.24 -3.74 -12.18
CA ARG A 133 8.66 -4.32 -13.45
C ARG A 133 8.13 -5.74 -13.57
N ASP A 134 7.46 -6.06 -14.67
CA ASP A 134 6.81 -7.37 -14.89
C ASP A 134 7.81 -8.55 -14.89
N ALA A 135 8.98 -8.38 -15.52
CA ALA A 135 9.94 -9.47 -15.74
C ALA A 135 10.51 -10.08 -14.46
N CYS A 136 10.54 -9.34 -13.37
CA CYS A 136 11.18 -9.81 -12.15
C CYS A 136 10.20 -10.22 -11.06
N GLN A 137 8.89 -9.91 -11.19
CA GLN A 137 7.90 -9.97 -10.10
C GLN A 137 8.40 -9.35 -8.76
N ASN A 138 9.62 -8.89 -8.74
CA ASN A 138 10.25 -8.18 -7.64
C ASN A 138 10.01 -6.69 -7.82
N LEU A 139 9.86 -6.01 -6.70
CA LEU A 139 9.88 -4.57 -6.63
C LEU A 139 11.21 -4.09 -7.21
N ALA A 140 11.26 -3.76 -8.49
CA ALA A 140 12.37 -3.00 -9.04
C ALA A 140 12.21 -1.58 -8.50
N MET A 141 12.67 -1.39 -7.26
CA MET A 141 12.64 -0.11 -6.60
C MET A 141 13.69 0.77 -7.23
N LEU A 142 13.30 1.59 -8.16
CA LEU A 142 14.05 2.79 -8.49
C LEU A 142 13.96 3.75 -7.29
N ARG A 143 14.64 3.40 -6.21
CA ARG A 143 14.61 4.07 -4.90
C ARG A 143 14.93 5.57 -4.93
N SER A 144 15.49 6.06 -6.01
CA SER A 144 16.09 7.41 -5.99
C SER A 144 15.21 8.51 -6.57
N VAL A 145 14.14 8.21 -7.30
CA VAL A 145 13.43 9.26 -8.06
C VAL A 145 11.92 9.35 -7.75
N THR A 146 11.26 8.25 -7.39
CA THR A 146 9.79 8.21 -7.34
C THR A 146 9.18 7.37 -6.21
N GLU A 147 9.98 6.86 -5.28
CA GLU A 147 9.44 6.02 -4.23
C GLU A 147 9.01 6.84 -3.02
N THR A 148 7.73 6.80 -2.71
CA THR A 148 7.24 7.23 -1.41
C THR A 148 7.05 6.00 -0.54
N TYR A 149 7.97 5.81 0.38
CA TYR A 149 7.84 4.87 1.47
C TYR A 149 7.52 5.64 2.74
N GLN A 150 6.39 5.33 3.34
CA GLN A 150 5.99 5.87 4.63
C GLN A 150 5.82 4.74 5.63
N SER A 151 6.45 4.91 6.79
CA SER A 151 6.32 4.01 7.93
C SER A 151 5.68 4.75 9.09
N ILE A 152 4.42 4.47 9.33
CA ILE A 152 3.58 5.20 10.29
C ILE A 152 3.42 4.37 11.55
N ARG A 153 3.69 4.96 12.71
CA ARG A 153 3.50 4.29 13.99
C ARG A 153 2.03 4.26 14.38
N HIS A 154 1.60 3.17 14.98
CA HIS A 154 0.27 2.98 15.55
C HIS A 154 0.05 3.79 16.83
N THR A 155 -0.03 5.10 16.69
CA THR A 155 -0.27 6.05 17.78
C THR A 155 -1.46 6.95 17.43
N SER A 156 -1.86 7.84 18.33
CA SER A 156 -2.93 8.82 18.08
C SER A 156 -2.71 9.70 16.85
N GLY A 157 -1.47 9.83 16.37
CA GLY A 157 -1.12 10.53 15.13
C GLY A 157 -1.28 9.71 13.85
N LEU A 158 -1.71 8.44 13.92
CA LEU A 158 -1.83 7.57 12.75
C LEU A 158 -2.68 8.19 11.64
N ARG A 159 -3.88 8.66 11.96
CA ARG A 159 -4.79 9.26 10.95
C ARG A 159 -4.20 10.51 10.32
N PHE A 160 -3.63 11.39 11.11
CA PHE A 160 -2.98 12.60 10.59
C PHE A 160 -1.86 12.27 9.60
N ALA A 161 -1.01 11.29 9.93
CA ALA A 161 0.06 10.85 9.02
C ALA A 161 -0.48 10.18 7.74
N MET A 162 -1.64 9.53 7.80
CA MET A 162 -2.32 9.00 6.61
C MET A 162 -2.88 10.11 5.73
N ASP A 163 -3.49 11.14 6.32
CA ASP A 163 -4.00 12.30 5.57
C ASP A 163 -2.85 13.04 4.86
N GLU A 164 -1.69 13.20 5.51
CA GLU A 164 -0.49 13.76 4.89
C GLU A 164 -0.02 12.90 3.71
N LEU A 165 -0.07 11.58 3.85
CA LEU A 165 0.31 10.66 2.79
C LEU A 165 -0.63 10.77 1.58
N VAL A 166 -1.94 10.82 1.81
CA VAL A 166 -2.95 11.04 0.76
C VAL A 166 -2.62 12.30 -0.04
N ALA A 167 -2.26 13.39 0.64
CA ALA A 167 -1.88 14.64 -0.03
C ALA A 167 -0.62 14.52 -0.91
N GLN A 168 0.25 13.53 -0.65
CA GLN A 168 1.47 13.30 -1.43
C GLN A 168 1.22 12.49 -2.72
N PHE A 169 0.07 11.84 -2.89
CA PHE A 169 -0.20 11.03 -4.08
C PHE A 169 -0.13 11.84 -5.39
N GLN A 170 -0.53 13.10 -5.38
CA GLN A 170 -0.42 13.96 -6.57
C GLN A 170 1.06 14.20 -6.95
N THR A 171 1.92 14.45 -5.98
CA THR A 171 3.37 14.60 -6.22
C THR A 171 3.98 13.33 -6.84
N LEU A 172 3.42 12.16 -6.51
CA LEU A 172 3.87 10.89 -7.08
C LEU A 172 3.44 10.73 -8.54
N LYS A 173 2.27 11.23 -8.92
CA LYS A 173 1.85 11.28 -10.32
C LYS A 173 2.80 12.13 -11.16
N ASP A 174 3.20 13.29 -10.63
CA ASP A 174 4.16 14.17 -11.29
C ASP A 174 5.54 13.48 -11.44
N GLY A 175 5.96 12.73 -10.41
CA GLY A 175 7.16 11.90 -10.46
C GLY A 175 7.08 10.79 -11.50
N TRP A 176 5.90 10.15 -11.64
CA TRP A 176 5.66 9.15 -12.68
C TRP A 176 5.81 9.76 -14.08
N GLN A 177 5.21 10.91 -14.33
CA GLN A 177 5.34 11.62 -15.61
C GLN A 177 6.80 11.95 -15.94
N THR A 178 7.56 12.35 -14.94
CA THR A 178 9.01 12.62 -15.10
C THR A 178 9.76 11.34 -15.51
N LEU A 179 9.44 10.21 -14.89
CA LEU A 179 10.03 8.93 -15.25
C LEU A 179 9.65 8.49 -16.67
N GLU A 180 8.40 8.65 -17.07
CA GLU A 180 7.96 8.34 -18.45
C GLU A 180 8.80 9.11 -19.46
N ASN A 181 9.00 10.39 -19.24
CA ASN A 181 9.80 11.25 -20.11
C ASN A 181 11.26 10.77 -20.14
N LEU A 182 11.81 10.36 -19.00
CA LEU A 182 13.18 9.83 -18.92
C LEU A 182 13.31 8.51 -19.71
N VAL A 183 12.39 7.56 -19.49
CA VAL A 183 12.39 6.27 -20.19
C VAL A 183 12.25 6.48 -21.71
N HIS A 184 11.37 7.38 -22.13
CA HIS A 184 11.19 7.69 -23.54
C HIS A 184 12.45 8.34 -24.15
N GLY A 185 13.07 9.27 -23.42
CA GLY A 185 14.34 9.87 -23.83
C GLY A 185 15.47 8.86 -23.96
N MET A 186 15.57 7.90 -23.03
CA MET A 186 16.56 6.81 -23.10
C MET A 186 16.31 5.85 -24.27
N GLN A 187 15.04 5.56 -24.59
CA GLN A 187 14.69 4.71 -25.74
C GLN A 187 14.97 5.35 -27.09
N SER A 188 14.93 6.67 -27.17
CA SER A 188 15.20 7.45 -28.37
C SER A 188 16.66 7.87 -28.51
N ALA A 189 17.48 7.65 -27.49
CA ALA A 189 18.92 7.99 -27.55
C ALA A 189 19.67 6.97 -28.43
N GLU A 190 20.24 7.44 -29.54
CA GLU A 190 21.18 6.67 -30.33
C GLU A 190 22.55 6.74 -29.65
N VAL A 191 23.07 5.61 -29.22
CA VAL A 191 24.42 5.48 -28.65
C VAL A 191 25.31 4.83 -29.71
N SER A 192 26.35 5.54 -30.13
CA SER A 192 27.32 5.01 -31.07
C SER A 192 28.24 4.00 -30.36
N MET A 193 28.61 2.92 -31.07
CA MET A 193 29.59 1.94 -30.55
C MET A 193 30.94 2.59 -30.18
N VAL A 194 31.27 3.75 -30.75
CA VAL A 194 32.49 4.52 -30.43
C VAL A 194 32.46 5.10 -29.05
N ASP A 195 31.29 5.36 -28.49
CA ASP A 195 31.14 5.93 -27.15
C ASP A 195 31.32 4.86 -26.04
N PHE A 196 31.47 3.59 -26.41
CA PHE A 196 31.71 2.46 -25.49
C PHE A 196 33.15 1.95 -25.46
N LEU A 197 34.04 2.46 -26.31
CA LEU A 197 35.46 2.09 -26.39
C LEU A 197 36.34 3.17 -25.80
#